data_423224e52e7b41856e9de8d89a7dd5de
#
_entry.id   423224e52e7b41856e9de8d89a7dd5de
#
_cell.length_a   1.000
_cell.length_b   1.000
_cell.length_c   1.000
_cell.angle_alpha   90.00
_cell.angle_beta   90.00
_cell.angle_gamma   90.00
#
_symmetry.space_group_name_H-M   'P 1'
#
loop_
_entity.id
_entity.type
_entity.pdbx_description
1 polymer ?
#
loop_
_entity_poly.entity_id
_entity_poly.type
_entity_poly.pdbx_seq_one_letter_code
_entity_poly.pdbx_strand_id
1 'polypeptide(L)'
;LLSPKGSAQPPLAILIAGSGPTDRDGNQAQFKNNSLKYLAEGLAQRGIAVFRYDKRVIAQIKNGTAQEEKMTFEDEVKDALLVVDYFKKKYKNITFVGHSEGALIGLLVAQKGGISKFVSLAGAGSSSATLIEEQIAKNAPQLKEESQKIINQLRKGELVENISSYLAPVFRKSVQPYLISWFKYEPTQEITKLSIPILIVQGTNDLQVESKQAQLLKEAQPKAQLLFIEGMNHVLKKVKTMEENQQSYLNPDLPIPTELVEGIASFIK
;
A
#
# COMPACT_ATOMS: atom_id res chain seq x y z
N LEU A 1 -1.05 13.85 -12.89
CA LEU A 1 -2.39 13.50 -13.33
C LEU A 1 -2.33 13.01 -14.78
N LEU A 2 -2.87 11.82 -15.04
CA LEU A 2 -3.15 11.30 -16.37
C LEU A 2 -4.63 11.51 -16.66
N SER A 3 -4.97 12.14 -17.79
CA SER A 3 -6.35 12.36 -18.19
C SER A 3 -6.65 11.52 -19.43
N PRO A 4 -7.75 10.76 -19.46
CA PRO A 4 -8.14 10.00 -20.62
C PRO A 4 -8.57 10.96 -21.76
N LYS A 5 -8.34 10.54 -23.01
CA LYS A 5 -8.82 11.29 -24.17
C LYS A 5 -10.33 11.10 -24.34
N GLY A 6 -11.05 12.15 -24.70
CA GLY A 6 -12.46 12.09 -25.13
C GLY A 6 -13.52 12.01 -24.01
N SER A 7 -13.16 12.10 -22.73
CA SER A 7 -14.14 12.16 -21.64
C SER A 7 -14.12 13.52 -20.97
N ALA A 8 -15.29 14.20 -20.96
CA ALA A 8 -15.42 15.50 -20.30
C ALA A 8 -15.44 15.42 -18.78
N GLN A 9 -15.90 14.32 -18.19
CA GLN A 9 -16.00 14.10 -16.74
C GLN A 9 -15.67 12.63 -16.39
N PRO A 10 -14.40 12.20 -16.56
CA PRO A 10 -14.01 10.84 -16.19
C PRO A 10 -14.06 10.65 -14.68
N PRO A 11 -14.32 9.43 -14.18
CA PRO A 11 -14.05 9.12 -12.78
C PRO A 11 -12.54 9.26 -12.49
N LEU A 12 -12.19 9.61 -11.26
CA LEU A 12 -10.80 9.76 -10.83
C LEU A 12 -10.38 8.57 -9.97
N ALA A 13 -9.24 7.97 -10.27
CA ALA A 13 -8.51 7.10 -9.37
C ALA A 13 -7.34 7.87 -8.74
N ILE A 14 -7.23 7.85 -7.40
CA ILE A 14 -6.06 8.36 -6.67
C ILE A 14 -5.28 7.15 -6.20
N LEU A 15 -4.03 7.01 -6.68
CA LEU A 15 -3.15 5.89 -6.35
C LEU A 15 -2.09 6.33 -5.34
N ILE A 16 -1.92 5.53 -4.28
CA ILE A 16 -0.84 5.67 -3.31
C ILE A 16 -0.01 4.39 -3.22
N ALA A 17 1.31 4.59 -3.14
CA ALA A 17 2.29 3.50 -3.03
C ALA A 17 2.34 2.85 -1.63
N GLY A 18 3.03 1.72 -1.55
CA GLY A 18 3.32 0.97 -0.33
C GLY A 18 4.37 1.64 0.57
N SER A 19 4.89 0.88 1.54
CA SER A 19 5.79 1.33 2.60
C SER A 19 7.14 1.87 2.08
N GLY A 20 7.77 2.67 2.94
CA GLY A 20 9.09 3.26 2.68
C GLY A 20 9.07 4.39 1.65
N PRO A 21 10.27 4.80 1.16
CA PRO A 21 10.42 5.87 0.19
C PRO A 21 10.11 5.37 -1.23
N THR A 22 8.86 4.95 -1.43
CA THR A 22 8.33 4.48 -2.72
C THR A 22 7.73 5.64 -3.49
N ASP A 23 8.20 5.85 -4.72
CA ASP A 23 7.74 6.91 -5.59
C ASP A 23 6.35 6.62 -6.21
N ARG A 24 5.81 7.59 -6.93
CA ARG A 24 4.51 7.50 -7.61
C ARG A 24 4.41 6.40 -8.64
N ASP A 25 5.53 5.88 -9.13
CA ASP A 25 5.61 4.85 -10.16
C ASP A 25 5.72 3.44 -9.56
N GLY A 26 5.88 3.35 -8.23
CA GLY A 26 6.06 2.12 -7.48
C GLY A 26 7.53 1.72 -7.32
N ASN A 27 8.46 2.66 -7.55
CA ASN A 27 9.89 2.42 -7.49
C ASN A 27 10.51 2.91 -6.18
N GLN A 28 11.64 2.31 -5.82
CA GLN A 28 12.54 2.75 -4.74
C GLN A 28 13.95 2.89 -5.31
N ALA A 29 14.87 3.47 -4.55
CA ALA A 29 16.24 3.70 -5.02
C ALA A 29 16.93 2.46 -5.60
N GLN A 30 16.68 1.29 -5.00
CA GLN A 30 17.29 0.01 -5.40
C GLN A 30 16.35 -0.89 -6.21
N PHE A 31 15.07 -0.55 -6.34
CA PHE A 31 14.04 -1.38 -6.98
C PHE A 31 13.28 -0.57 -8.01
N LYS A 32 13.33 -1.00 -9.27
CA LYS A 32 12.57 -0.39 -10.36
C LYS A 32 11.68 -1.42 -11.01
N ASN A 33 10.37 -1.28 -10.86
CA ASN A 33 9.38 -2.20 -11.43
C ASN A 33 8.22 -1.48 -12.17
N ASN A 34 8.07 -0.16 -12.00
CA ASN A 34 7.05 0.67 -12.64
C ASN A 34 5.61 0.16 -12.45
N SER A 35 5.31 -0.58 -11.40
CA SER A 35 4.01 -1.24 -11.20
C SER A 35 2.85 -0.24 -11.20
N LEU A 36 2.96 0.83 -10.40
CA LEU A 36 1.91 1.85 -10.31
C LEU A 36 1.84 2.75 -11.53
N LYS A 37 2.96 2.94 -12.24
CA LYS A 37 2.97 3.62 -13.53
C LYS A 37 2.12 2.86 -14.54
N TYR A 38 2.36 1.57 -14.72
CA TYR A 38 1.60 0.74 -15.66
C TYR A 38 0.12 0.62 -15.27
N LEU A 39 -0.18 0.52 -13.97
CA LEU A 39 -1.56 0.54 -13.52
C LEU A 39 -2.26 1.85 -13.89
N ALA A 40 -1.60 2.98 -13.66
CA ALA A 40 -2.15 4.29 -14.00
C ALA A 40 -2.37 4.47 -15.50
N GLU A 41 -1.41 4.06 -16.33
CA GLU A 41 -1.50 4.13 -17.78
C GLU A 41 -2.62 3.20 -18.31
N GLY A 42 -2.73 1.98 -17.78
CA GLY A 42 -3.77 1.04 -18.15
C GLY A 42 -5.18 1.52 -17.78
N LEU A 43 -5.35 2.14 -16.62
CA LEU A 43 -6.62 2.76 -16.20
C LEU A 43 -6.97 3.98 -17.07
N ALA A 44 -5.97 4.82 -17.41
CA ALA A 44 -6.18 5.98 -18.27
C ALA A 44 -6.64 5.58 -19.68
N GLN A 45 -6.06 4.52 -20.24
CA GLN A 45 -6.50 3.94 -21.51
C GLN A 45 -7.95 3.43 -21.47
N ARG A 46 -8.47 3.11 -20.27
CA ARG A 46 -9.85 2.68 -20.05
C ARG A 46 -10.80 3.81 -19.65
N GLY A 47 -10.40 5.05 -19.86
CA GLY A 47 -11.26 6.22 -19.65
C GLY A 47 -11.37 6.71 -18.20
N ILE A 48 -10.43 6.37 -17.36
CA ILE A 48 -10.35 6.78 -15.96
C ILE A 48 -9.23 7.81 -15.79
N ALA A 49 -9.50 8.97 -15.23
CA ALA A 49 -8.45 9.90 -14.83
C ALA A 49 -7.66 9.31 -13.65
N VAL A 50 -6.33 9.45 -13.66
CA VAL A 50 -5.50 8.85 -12.62
C VAL A 50 -4.54 9.88 -12.06
N PHE A 51 -4.59 10.08 -10.74
CA PHE A 51 -3.60 10.86 -10.01
C PHE A 51 -2.76 9.94 -9.14
N ARG A 52 -1.44 10.10 -9.21
CA ARG A 52 -0.47 9.47 -8.32
C ARG A 52 0.59 10.48 -7.94
N TYR A 53 1.11 10.38 -6.74
CA TYR A 53 2.04 11.34 -6.17
C TYR A 53 3.16 10.64 -5.40
N ASP A 54 4.30 11.32 -5.27
CA ASP A 54 5.39 10.87 -4.43
C ASP A 54 5.05 11.16 -2.97
N LYS A 55 5.29 10.20 -2.09
CA LYS A 55 5.20 10.44 -0.66
C LYS A 55 6.15 11.58 -0.25
N ARG A 56 5.79 12.33 0.82
CA ARG A 56 6.59 13.49 1.28
C ARG A 56 8.08 13.14 1.49
N VAL A 57 8.38 11.94 1.97
CA VAL A 57 9.74 11.47 2.22
C VAL A 57 10.62 11.51 0.97
N ILE A 58 10.07 11.29 -0.22
CA ILE A 58 10.82 11.36 -1.48
C ILE A 58 11.39 12.77 -1.70
N ALA A 59 10.56 13.79 -1.55
CA ALA A 59 11.00 15.17 -1.67
C ALA A 59 11.99 15.55 -0.56
N GLN A 60 11.75 15.09 0.67
CA GLN A 60 12.63 15.35 1.81
C GLN A 60 14.01 14.72 1.63
N ILE A 61 14.10 13.47 1.14
CA ILE A 61 15.38 12.82 0.82
C ILE A 61 16.09 13.59 -0.28
N LYS A 62 15.40 13.94 -1.35
CA LYS A 62 15.98 14.68 -2.49
C LYS A 62 16.54 16.04 -2.07
N ASN A 63 15.90 16.70 -1.11
CA ASN A 63 16.30 18.02 -0.63
C ASN A 63 17.24 17.96 0.59
N GLY A 64 17.60 16.78 1.09
CA GLY A 64 18.43 16.61 2.28
C GLY A 64 17.74 17.07 3.58
N THR A 65 16.41 17.09 3.61
CA THR A 65 15.62 17.57 4.78
C THR A 65 14.86 16.45 5.49
N ALA A 66 15.11 15.21 5.13
CA ALA A 66 14.46 14.05 5.76
C ALA A 66 14.85 13.95 7.24
N GLN A 67 13.84 13.88 8.10
CA GLN A 67 13.97 13.67 9.54
C GLN A 67 13.09 12.49 9.92
N GLU A 68 13.62 11.27 9.73
CA GLU A 68 12.87 10.03 9.87
C GLU A 68 12.24 9.91 11.26
N GLU A 69 12.94 10.35 12.30
CA GLU A 69 12.51 10.33 13.71
C GLU A 69 11.31 11.22 14.01
N LYS A 70 10.95 12.11 13.09
CA LYS A 70 9.76 12.99 13.21
C LYS A 70 8.59 12.54 12.36
N MET A 71 8.77 11.49 11.57
CA MET A 71 7.72 10.98 10.70
C MET A 71 6.80 10.03 11.45
N THR A 72 5.50 10.13 11.16
CA THR A 72 4.48 9.23 11.66
C THR A 72 3.64 8.67 10.51
N PHE A 73 3.00 7.54 10.72
CA PHE A 73 2.07 6.96 9.76
C PHE A 73 0.87 7.89 9.48
N GLU A 74 0.43 8.61 10.50
CA GLU A 74 -0.66 9.60 10.36
C GLU A 74 -0.29 10.77 9.44
N ASP A 75 1.00 11.05 9.22
CA ASP A 75 1.41 12.09 8.27
C ASP A 75 1.12 11.68 6.83
N GLU A 76 1.28 10.40 6.50
CA GLU A 76 0.90 9.86 5.19
C GLU A 76 -0.62 9.92 4.98
N VAL A 77 -1.40 9.65 6.03
CA VAL A 77 -2.87 9.79 5.99
C VAL A 77 -3.29 11.24 5.78
N LYS A 78 -2.65 12.20 6.48
CA LYS A 78 -2.91 13.64 6.30
C LYS A 78 -2.62 14.10 4.87
N ASP A 79 -1.49 13.68 4.29
CA ASP A 79 -1.14 14.01 2.91
C ASP A 79 -2.17 13.46 1.93
N ALA A 80 -2.59 12.21 2.11
CA ALA A 80 -3.61 11.60 1.28
C ALA A 80 -4.96 12.33 1.38
N LEU A 81 -5.35 12.79 2.58
CA LEU A 81 -6.56 13.60 2.78
C LEU A 81 -6.47 14.96 2.05
N LEU A 82 -5.31 15.62 2.09
CA LEU A 82 -5.10 16.88 1.34
C LEU A 82 -5.26 16.67 -0.17
N VAL A 83 -4.77 15.55 -0.69
CA VAL A 83 -4.93 15.17 -2.11
C VAL A 83 -6.42 14.96 -2.44
N VAL A 84 -7.16 14.21 -1.60
CA VAL A 84 -8.59 14.00 -1.79
C VAL A 84 -9.35 15.33 -1.72
N ASP A 85 -9.03 16.19 -0.75
CA ASP A 85 -9.68 17.49 -0.58
C ASP A 85 -9.47 18.44 -1.77
N TYR A 86 -8.30 18.35 -2.42
CA TYR A 86 -8.04 19.10 -3.65
C TYR A 86 -8.91 18.59 -4.80
N PHE A 87 -9.02 17.27 -4.96
CA PHE A 87 -9.71 16.67 -6.11
C PHE A 87 -11.23 16.60 -5.96
N LYS A 88 -11.79 16.49 -4.75
CA LYS A 88 -13.25 16.44 -4.53
C LYS A 88 -14.00 17.69 -5.03
N LYS A 89 -13.27 18.80 -5.20
CA LYS A 89 -13.81 20.03 -5.80
C LYS A 89 -13.96 19.96 -7.33
N LYS A 90 -13.28 18.99 -7.96
CA LYS A 90 -13.19 18.85 -9.43
C LYS A 90 -13.81 17.57 -9.96
N TYR A 91 -13.84 16.51 -9.14
CA TYR A 91 -14.33 15.17 -9.51
C TYR A 91 -15.42 14.73 -8.56
N LYS A 92 -16.55 14.28 -9.11
CA LYS A 92 -17.68 13.76 -8.32
C LYS A 92 -17.44 12.32 -7.85
N ASN A 93 -16.80 11.52 -8.70
CA ASN A 93 -16.53 10.11 -8.44
C ASN A 93 -15.03 9.90 -8.27
N ILE A 94 -14.60 9.75 -7.03
CA ILE A 94 -13.21 9.49 -6.66
C ILE A 94 -13.11 8.09 -6.08
N THR A 95 -12.26 7.26 -6.68
CA THR A 95 -11.86 5.97 -6.14
C THR A 95 -10.44 6.09 -5.57
N PHE A 96 -10.25 5.73 -4.32
CA PHE A 96 -8.92 5.65 -3.73
C PHE A 96 -8.37 4.24 -3.90
N VAL A 97 -7.18 4.10 -4.46
CA VAL A 97 -6.50 2.84 -4.71
C VAL A 97 -5.21 2.83 -3.90
N GLY A 98 -5.18 2.06 -2.84
CA GLY A 98 -4.01 1.93 -1.98
C GLY A 98 -3.28 0.62 -2.21
N HIS A 99 -1.98 0.67 -2.47
CA HIS A 99 -1.12 -0.50 -2.62
C HIS A 99 -0.38 -0.80 -1.31
N SER A 100 -0.45 -2.04 -0.82
CA SER A 100 0.28 -2.49 0.37
C SER A 100 -0.06 -1.62 1.60
N GLU A 101 0.92 -0.95 2.24
CA GLU A 101 0.69 0.05 3.29
C GLU A 101 -0.32 1.13 2.86
N GLY A 102 -0.28 1.53 1.59
CA GLY A 102 -1.23 2.49 1.02
C GLY A 102 -2.68 2.03 1.11
N ALA A 103 -2.95 0.72 1.22
CA ALA A 103 -4.29 0.21 1.44
C ALA A 103 -4.81 0.59 2.83
N LEU A 104 -4.00 0.50 3.88
CA LEU A 104 -4.40 0.97 5.21
C LEU A 104 -4.58 2.49 5.24
N ILE A 105 -3.69 3.25 4.59
CA ILE A 105 -3.87 4.70 4.41
C ILE A 105 -5.24 4.97 3.77
N GLY A 106 -5.57 4.25 2.70
CA GLY A 106 -6.84 4.38 2.00
C GLY A 106 -8.07 4.04 2.85
N LEU A 107 -7.98 3.04 3.73
CA LEU A 107 -9.04 2.73 4.71
C LEU A 107 -9.31 3.91 5.65
N LEU A 108 -8.24 4.53 6.17
CA LEU A 108 -8.37 5.67 7.08
C LEU A 108 -8.86 6.95 6.36
N VAL A 109 -8.42 7.17 5.13
CA VAL A 109 -8.93 8.25 4.27
C VAL A 109 -10.41 8.06 3.97
N ALA A 110 -10.83 6.84 3.63
CA ALA A 110 -12.22 6.53 3.32
C ALA A 110 -13.18 6.84 4.47
N GLN A 111 -12.76 6.63 5.71
CA GLN A 111 -13.54 6.94 6.91
C GLN A 111 -13.78 8.45 7.09
N LYS A 112 -12.93 9.30 6.53
CA LYS A 112 -13.09 10.78 6.59
C LYS A 112 -13.98 11.32 5.48
N GLY A 113 -14.37 10.49 4.50
CA GLY A 113 -15.19 10.88 3.37
C GLY A 113 -14.41 11.55 2.24
N GLY A 114 -15.15 11.96 1.21
CA GLY A 114 -14.56 12.61 0.02
C GLY A 114 -14.18 11.64 -1.09
N ILE A 115 -14.30 10.33 -0.88
CA ILE A 115 -14.16 9.29 -1.90
C ILE A 115 -15.45 8.47 -2.01
N SER A 116 -15.73 7.95 -3.19
CA SER A 116 -16.93 7.18 -3.50
C SER A 116 -16.73 5.66 -3.51
N LYS A 117 -15.51 5.21 -3.76
CA LYS A 117 -15.11 3.79 -3.81
C LYS A 117 -13.69 3.62 -3.28
N PHE A 118 -13.39 2.43 -2.75
CA PHE A 118 -12.05 2.11 -2.26
C PHE A 118 -11.55 0.78 -2.85
N VAL A 119 -10.27 0.75 -3.24
CA VAL A 119 -9.57 -0.47 -3.69
C VAL A 119 -8.38 -0.73 -2.76
N SER A 120 -8.41 -1.87 -2.08
CA SER A 120 -7.27 -2.44 -1.37
C SER A 120 -6.48 -3.34 -2.32
N LEU A 121 -5.32 -2.88 -2.78
CA LEU A 121 -4.45 -3.61 -3.70
C LEU A 121 -3.26 -4.19 -2.92
N ALA A 122 -3.18 -5.50 -2.83
CA ALA A 122 -2.18 -6.22 -2.03
C ALA A 122 -2.08 -5.69 -0.58
N GLY A 123 -3.24 -5.32 0.00
CA GLY A 123 -3.34 -4.76 1.34
C GLY A 123 -3.43 -5.84 2.41
N ALA A 124 -2.84 -5.55 3.57
CA ALA A 124 -2.86 -6.45 4.71
C ALA A 124 -4.22 -6.51 5.40
N GLY A 125 -4.60 -7.68 5.91
CA GLY A 125 -5.73 -7.85 6.84
C GLY A 125 -5.29 -7.74 8.30
N SER A 126 -4.06 -8.16 8.63
CA SER A 126 -3.48 -8.05 9.96
C SER A 126 -2.72 -6.74 10.14
N SER A 127 -2.50 -6.33 11.40
CA SER A 127 -1.65 -5.17 11.71
C SER A 127 -0.23 -5.33 11.17
N SER A 128 0.42 -4.22 10.87
CA SER A 128 1.82 -4.22 10.42
C SER A 128 2.76 -4.88 11.44
N ALA A 129 2.48 -4.73 12.73
CA ALA A 129 3.24 -5.41 13.79
C ALA A 129 3.16 -6.92 13.67
N THR A 130 1.96 -7.48 13.44
CA THR A 130 1.74 -8.92 13.26
C THR A 130 2.44 -9.43 11.98
N LEU A 131 2.34 -8.68 10.88
CA LEU A 131 2.99 -9.06 9.63
C LEU A 131 4.51 -9.06 9.74
N ILE A 132 5.10 -8.04 10.35
CA ILE A 132 6.55 -7.96 10.57
C ILE A 132 7.02 -9.14 11.43
N GLU A 133 6.26 -9.46 12.49
CA GLU A 133 6.56 -10.61 13.36
C GLU A 133 6.51 -11.94 12.58
N GLU A 134 5.47 -12.17 11.78
CA GLU A 134 5.32 -13.36 10.94
C GLU A 134 6.45 -13.46 9.90
N GLN A 135 6.79 -12.36 9.23
CA GLN A 135 7.87 -12.31 8.24
C GLN A 135 9.23 -12.60 8.86
N ILE A 136 9.55 -12.04 10.04
CA ILE A 136 10.80 -12.34 10.74
C ILE A 136 10.82 -13.79 11.20
N ALA A 137 9.74 -14.29 11.79
CA ALA A 137 9.66 -15.68 12.22
C ALA A 137 9.86 -16.70 11.08
N LYS A 138 9.40 -16.35 9.87
CA LYS A 138 9.53 -17.18 8.65
C LYS A 138 10.93 -17.11 8.05
N ASN A 139 11.49 -15.89 7.91
CA ASN A 139 12.70 -15.66 7.14
C ASN A 139 13.98 -15.66 7.98
N ALA A 140 13.88 -15.40 9.30
CA ALA A 140 14.98 -15.34 10.25
C ALA A 140 14.54 -15.83 11.63
N PRO A 141 14.18 -17.13 11.79
CA PRO A 141 13.56 -17.67 13.01
C PRO A 141 14.43 -17.45 14.27
N GLN A 142 15.76 -17.36 14.11
CA GLN A 142 16.69 -17.05 15.21
C GLN A 142 16.50 -15.65 15.81
N LEU A 143 15.85 -14.73 15.09
CA LEU A 143 15.58 -13.35 15.53
C LEU A 143 14.16 -13.16 16.10
N LYS A 144 13.35 -14.24 16.13
CA LYS A 144 11.94 -14.19 16.52
C LYS A 144 11.74 -13.62 17.93
N GLU A 145 12.46 -14.15 18.92
CA GLU A 145 12.29 -13.72 20.31
C GLU A 145 12.68 -12.25 20.54
N GLU A 146 13.78 -11.81 19.91
CA GLU A 146 14.22 -10.42 19.98
C GLU A 146 13.20 -9.50 19.31
N SER A 147 12.74 -9.83 18.10
CA SER A 147 11.75 -9.03 17.37
C SER A 147 10.41 -8.93 18.11
N GLN A 148 9.95 -10.01 18.76
CA GLN A 148 8.73 -9.99 19.57
C GLN A 148 8.84 -9.03 20.75
N LYS A 149 9.99 -9.02 21.45
CA LYS A 149 10.22 -8.09 22.56
C LYS A 149 10.17 -6.63 22.08
N ILE A 150 10.84 -6.35 20.96
CA ILE A 150 10.84 -5.01 20.34
C ILE A 150 9.41 -4.59 19.95
N ILE A 151 8.70 -5.44 19.19
CA ILE A 151 7.34 -5.16 18.75
C ILE A 151 6.40 -4.90 19.93
N ASN A 152 6.50 -5.69 20.99
CA ASN A 152 5.66 -5.53 22.18
C ASN A 152 5.92 -4.20 22.91
N GLN A 153 7.16 -3.70 22.94
CA GLN A 153 7.47 -2.38 23.50
C GLN A 153 6.93 -1.26 22.58
N LEU A 154 7.18 -1.36 21.27
CA LEU A 154 6.67 -0.37 20.31
C LEU A 154 5.14 -0.28 20.30
N ARG A 155 4.43 -1.39 20.47
CA ARG A 155 2.95 -1.40 20.61
C ARG A 155 2.46 -0.64 21.86
N LYS A 156 3.28 -0.55 22.90
CA LYS A 156 2.98 0.26 24.09
C LYS A 156 3.37 1.73 23.93
N GLY A 157 3.98 2.10 22.80
CA GLY A 157 4.51 3.44 22.56
C GLY A 157 5.89 3.68 23.18
N GLU A 158 6.58 2.63 23.59
CA GLU A 158 7.91 2.69 24.23
C GLU A 158 9.00 2.53 23.18
N LEU A 159 10.01 3.41 23.21
CA LEU A 159 11.19 3.30 22.36
C LEU A 159 12.13 2.22 22.86
N VAL A 160 12.79 1.53 21.93
CA VAL A 160 13.77 0.47 22.19
C VAL A 160 15.17 0.96 21.85
N GLU A 161 16.07 0.94 22.85
CA GLU A 161 17.44 1.43 22.70
C GLU A 161 18.37 0.38 22.08
N ASN A 162 18.32 -0.85 22.61
CA ASN A 162 19.24 -1.92 22.26
C ASN A 162 18.60 -2.84 21.22
N ILE A 163 19.07 -2.74 19.98
CA ILE A 163 18.58 -3.51 18.83
C ILE A 163 19.80 -4.14 18.15
N SER A 164 19.73 -5.43 17.87
CA SER A 164 20.80 -6.11 17.14
C SER A 164 20.97 -5.50 15.74
N SER A 165 22.18 -5.57 15.19
CA SER A 165 22.49 -5.10 13.84
C SER A 165 21.63 -5.80 12.77
N TYR A 166 21.18 -7.02 13.02
CA TYR A 166 20.32 -7.78 12.12
C TYR A 166 18.88 -7.24 12.05
N LEU A 167 18.37 -6.68 13.15
CA LEU A 167 17.03 -6.10 13.22
C LEU A 167 17.02 -4.56 13.01
N ALA A 168 18.18 -3.93 13.01
CA ALA A 168 18.31 -2.48 12.79
C ALA A 168 17.68 -1.99 11.46
N PRO A 169 17.73 -2.72 10.33
CA PRO A 169 17.04 -2.29 9.10
C PRO A 169 15.54 -2.08 9.28
N VAL A 170 14.90 -2.83 10.19
CA VAL A 170 13.45 -2.76 10.46
C VAL A 170 13.13 -1.86 11.65
N PHE A 171 13.94 -1.90 12.73
CA PHE A 171 13.57 -1.29 14.03
C PHE A 171 14.55 -0.19 14.50
N ARG A 172 15.45 0.32 13.64
CA ARG A 172 16.36 1.43 14.02
C ARG A 172 15.62 2.55 14.72
N LYS A 173 16.27 3.24 15.65
CA LYS A 173 15.65 4.27 16.49
C LYS A 173 14.88 5.32 15.70
N SER A 174 15.40 5.77 14.58
CA SER A 174 14.78 6.80 13.76
C SER A 174 13.43 6.40 13.16
N VAL A 175 13.19 5.09 12.89
CA VAL A 175 11.93 4.62 12.32
C VAL A 175 10.89 4.26 13.39
N GLN A 176 11.28 4.12 14.66
CA GLN A 176 10.37 3.67 15.70
C GLN A 176 9.14 4.56 15.92
N PRO A 177 9.22 5.91 15.88
CA PRO A 177 8.02 6.75 15.96
C PRO A 177 7.00 6.43 14.86
N TYR A 178 7.48 6.14 13.65
CA TYR A 178 6.63 5.69 12.53
C TYR A 178 5.97 4.35 12.84
N LEU A 179 6.74 3.36 13.29
CA LEU A 179 6.22 2.03 13.63
C LEU A 179 5.21 2.09 14.78
N ILE A 180 5.51 2.84 15.85
CA ILE A 180 4.59 3.04 16.98
C ILE A 180 3.24 3.59 16.48
N SER A 181 3.28 4.56 15.59
CA SER A 181 2.08 5.16 15.05
C SER A 181 1.33 4.20 14.11
N TRP A 182 2.04 3.41 13.30
CA TRP A 182 1.45 2.44 12.38
C TRP A 182 0.84 1.24 13.11
N PHE A 183 1.48 0.73 14.16
CA PHE A 183 1.04 -0.43 14.94
C PHE A 183 -0.30 -0.24 15.68
N LYS A 184 -0.81 0.98 15.76
CA LYS A 184 -2.12 1.29 16.35
C LYS A 184 -3.30 0.79 15.53
N TYR A 185 -3.10 0.49 14.24
CA TYR A 185 -4.19 0.21 13.33
C TYR A 185 -4.29 -1.28 13.01
N GLU A 186 -5.54 -1.79 13.08
CA GLU A 186 -5.88 -3.15 12.70
C GLU A 186 -6.76 -3.10 11.44
N PRO A 187 -6.25 -3.47 10.25
CA PRO A 187 -6.97 -3.31 8.99
C PRO A 187 -8.34 -3.99 8.95
N THR A 188 -8.48 -5.16 9.58
CA THR A 188 -9.78 -5.85 9.71
C THR A 188 -10.79 -5.04 10.51
N GLN A 189 -10.38 -4.30 11.53
CA GLN A 189 -11.27 -3.40 12.27
C GLN A 189 -11.56 -2.12 11.48
N GLU A 190 -10.57 -1.60 10.76
CA GLU A 190 -10.72 -0.36 10.01
C GLU A 190 -11.67 -0.52 8.81
N ILE A 191 -11.62 -1.67 8.11
CA ILE A 191 -12.46 -1.92 6.94
C ILE A 191 -13.96 -2.03 7.31
N THR A 192 -14.30 -2.50 8.52
CA THR A 192 -15.69 -2.61 8.96
C THR A 192 -16.39 -1.27 9.10
N LYS A 193 -15.64 -0.20 9.29
CA LYS A 193 -16.15 1.18 9.45
C LYS A 193 -16.61 1.79 8.12
N LEU A 194 -16.33 1.13 6.99
CA LEU A 194 -16.65 1.66 5.67
C LEU A 194 -18.03 1.20 5.18
N SER A 195 -18.81 2.13 4.66
CA SER A 195 -20.10 1.88 4.00
C SER A 195 -20.06 2.04 2.48
N ILE A 196 -18.96 2.52 1.92
CA ILE A 196 -18.76 2.67 0.47
C ILE A 196 -18.41 1.33 -0.18
N PRO A 197 -18.60 1.18 -1.51
CA PRO A 197 -18.13 0.00 -2.23
C PRO A 197 -16.62 -0.21 -2.11
N ILE A 198 -16.22 -1.47 -1.86
CA ILE A 198 -14.83 -1.88 -1.66
C ILE A 198 -14.48 -3.01 -2.62
N LEU A 199 -13.32 -2.92 -3.25
CA LEU A 199 -12.68 -4.02 -3.98
C LEU A 199 -11.36 -4.38 -3.29
N ILE A 200 -11.21 -5.64 -2.92
CA ILE A 200 -9.98 -6.23 -2.41
C ILE A 200 -9.32 -6.97 -3.56
N VAL A 201 -8.09 -6.63 -3.90
CA VAL A 201 -7.33 -7.25 -5.00
C VAL A 201 -6.05 -7.84 -4.43
N GLN A 202 -5.81 -9.12 -4.73
CA GLN A 202 -4.64 -9.84 -4.21
C GLN A 202 -4.04 -10.75 -5.27
N GLY A 203 -2.70 -10.78 -5.34
CA GLY A 203 -1.97 -11.74 -6.16
C GLY A 203 -1.77 -13.08 -5.44
N THR A 204 -1.91 -14.20 -6.16
CA THR A 204 -1.74 -15.53 -5.55
C THR A 204 -0.27 -15.87 -5.26
N ASN A 205 0.69 -15.18 -5.90
CA ASN A 205 2.14 -15.36 -5.70
C ASN A 205 2.77 -14.22 -4.91
N ASP A 206 1.96 -13.44 -4.17
CA ASP A 206 2.47 -12.41 -3.27
C ASP A 206 3.06 -13.04 -2.00
N LEU A 207 4.37 -12.90 -1.82
CA LEU A 207 5.11 -13.44 -0.68
C LEU A 207 5.26 -12.44 0.48
N GLN A 208 4.92 -11.17 0.26
CA GLN A 208 4.96 -10.13 1.30
C GLN A 208 3.63 -10.03 2.03
N VAL A 209 2.54 -10.02 1.27
CA VAL A 209 1.17 -10.02 1.78
C VAL A 209 0.46 -11.22 1.19
N GLU A 210 0.46 -12.32 1.92
CA GLU A 210 -0.10 -13.58 1.45
C GLU A 210 -1.62 -13.50 1.24
N SER A 211 -2.15 -14.38 0.39
CA SER A 211 -3.59 -14.44 0.05
C SER A 211 -4.52 -14.50 1.26
N LYS A 212 -4.06 -15.08 2.39
CA LYS A 212 -4.81 -15.09 3.66
C LYS A 212 -5.18 -13.70 4.14
N GLN A 213 -4.36 -12.70 3.87
CA GLN A 213 -4.59 -11.32 4.30
C GLN A 213 -5.81 -10.70 3.60
N ALA A 214 -5.98 -10.99 2.31
CA ALA A 214 -7.17 -10.58 1.56
C ALA A 214 -8.43 -11.31 2.04
N GLN A 215 -8.32 -12.57 2.45
CA GLN A 215 -9.42 -13.33 3.03
C GLN A 215 -9.86 -12.74 4.37
N LEU A 216 -8.93 -12.38 5.25
CA LEU A 216 -9.24 -11.70 6.52
C LEU A 216 -10.02 -10.39 6.29
N LEU A 217 -9.60 -9.58 5.31
CA LEU A 217 -10.32 -8.35 4.95
C LEU A 217 -11.74 -8.65 4.43
N LYS A 218 -11.88 -9.70 3.59
CA LYS A 218 -13.18 -10.13 3.05
C LYS A 218 -14.11 -10.66 4.13
N GLU A 219 -13.59 -11.41 5.08
CA GLU A 219 -14.35 -11.91 6.24
C GLU A 219 -14.82 -10.77 7.13
N ALA A 220 -13.94 -9.78 7.39
CA ALA A 220 -14.29 -8.59 8.17
C ALA A 220 -15.31 -7.68 7.45
N GLN A 221 -15.29 -7.63 6.11
CA GLN A 221 -16.21 -6.84 5.31
C GLN A 221 -16.86 -7.71 4.20
N PRO A 222 -17.92 -8.49 4.55
CA PRO A 222 -18.54 -9.43 3.61
C PRO A 222 -19.13 -8.81 2.34
N LYS A 223 -19.44 -7.50 2.36
CA LYS A 223 -19.95 -6.76 1.19
C LYS A 223 -18.84 -6.36 0.21
N ALA A 224 -17.57 -6.38 0.61
CA ALA A 224 -16.47 -6.10 -0.30
C ALA A 224 -16.39 -7.14 -1.41
N GLN A 225 -16.04 -6.71 -2.62
CA GLN A 225 -15.68 -7.62 -3.70
C GLN A 225 -14.24 -8.12 -3.46
N LEU A 226 -13.97 -9.38 -3.80
CA LEU A 226 -12.65 -9.99 -3.72
C LEU A 226 -12.22 -10.48 -5.09
N LEU A 227 -11.04 -10.06 -5.54
CA LEU A 227 -10.45 -10.42 -6.82
C LEU A 227 -9.04 -10.97 -6.59
N PHE A 228 -8.85 -12.26 -6.87
CA PHE A 228 -7.53 -12.85 -6.95
C PHE A 228 -6.99 -12.77 -8.37
N ILE A 229 -5.71 -12.38 -8.51
CA ILE A 229 -4.97 -12.40 -9.79
C ILE A 229 -3.95 -13.52 -9.73
N GLU A 230 -4.19 -14.54 -10.54
CA GLU A 230 -3.35 -15.74 -10.57
C GLU A 230 -1.92 -15.44 -11.00
N GLY A 231 -0.96 -15.92 -10.21
CA GLY A 231 0.47 -15.74 -10.45
C GLY A 231 1.01 -14.33 -10.19
N MET A 232 0.17 -13.37 -9.77
CA MET A 232 0.62 -12.01 -9.48
C MET A 232 1.35 -11.94 -8.13
N ASN A 233 2.48 -11.26 -8.11
CA ASN A 233 3.27 -10.99 -6.91
C ASN A 233 3.01 -9.59 -6.33
N HIS A 234 3.75 -9.22 -5.27
CA HIS A 234 3.56 -7.95 -4.55
C HIS A 234 3.79 -6.71 -5.41
N VAL A 235 4.70 -6.74 -6.37
CA VAL A 235 4.97 -5.65 -7.31
C VAL A 235 4.12 -5.75 -8.59
N LEU A 236 2.99 -6.45 -8.50
CA LEU A 236 1.97 -6.55 -9.54
C LEU A 236 2.48 -7.19 -10.85
N LYS A 237 3.42 -8.11 -10.77
CA LYS A 237 3.94 -8.85 -11.95
C LYS A 237 3.54 -10.31 -11.87
N LYS A 238 3.23 -10.93 -13.02
CA LYS A 238 3.05 -12.39 -13.08
C LYS A 238 4.39 -13.08 -13.00
N VAL A 239 4.51 -14.00 -12.04
CA VAL A 239 5.72 -14.78 -11.77
C VAL A 239 5.36 -16.22 -11.44
N LYS A 240 6.23 -17.17 -11.80
CA LYS A 240 6.03 -18.60 -11.55
C LYS A 240 7.04 -19.17 -10.57
N THR A 241 8.23 -18.58 -10.51
CA THR A 241 9.33 -19.06 -9.68
C THR A 241 9.80 -17.99 -8.70
N MET A 242 10.55 -18.39 -7.68
CA MET A 242 11.19 -17.47 -6.74
C MET A 242 12.19 -16.54 -7.44
N GLU A 243 12.92 -17.06 -8.43
CA GLU A 243 13.87 -16.27 -9.21
C GLU A 243 13.15 -15.18 -10.02
N GLU A 244 12.09 -15.55 -10.75
CA GLU A 244 11.25 -14.57 -11.47
C GLU A 244 10.67 -13.52 -10.51
N ASN A 245 10.25 -13.94 -9.31
CA ASN A 245 9.76 -13.03 -8.29
C ASN A 245 10.82 -12.00 -7.91
N GLN A 246 12.06 -12.43 -7.60
CA GLN A 246 13.15 -11.53 -7.26
C GLN A 246 13.52 -10.59 -8.41
N GLN A 247 13.64 -11.11 -9.63
CA GLN A 247 13.97 -10.34 -10.82
C GLN A 247 12.90 -9.30 -11.16
N SER A 248 11.63 -9.57 -10.87
CA SER A 248 10.53 -8.65 -11.15
C SER A 248 10.62 -7.31 -10.43
N TYR A 249 11.29 -7.26 -9.27
CA TYR A 249 11.53 -6.02 -8.52
C TYR A 249 12.53 -5.10 -9.21
N LEU A 250 13.39 -5.66 -10.07
CA LEU A 250 14.49 -4.97 -10.74
C LEU A 250 14.22 -4.74 -12.24
N ASN A 251 13.11 -5.25 -12.76
CA ASN A 251 12.80 -5.15 -14.17
C ASN A 251 11.60 -4.21 -14.42
N PRO A 252 11.89 -2.94 -14.79
CA PRO A 252 10.86 -1.95 -15.03
C PRO A 252 10.03 -2.22 -16.31
N ASP A 253 10.49 -3.10 -17.20
CA ASP A 253 9.84 -3.37 -18.49
C ASP A 253 8.82 -4.51 -18.44
N LEU A 254 8.81 -5.29 -17.34
CA LEU A 254 7.78 -6.31 -17.15
C LEU A 254 6.39 -5.68 -17.06
N PRO A 255 5.41 -6.15 -17.86
CA PRO A 255 4.04 -5.66 -17.79
C PRO A 255 3.33 -6.13 -16.51
N ILE A 256 2.28 -5.43 -16.14
CA ILE A 256 1.32 -5.90 -15.13
C ILE A 256 0.22 -6.73 -15.83
N PRO A 257 -0.48 -7.63 -15.09
CA PRO A 257 -1.57 -8.42 -15.66
C PRO A 257 -2.70 -7.54 -16.19
N THR A 258 -3.20 -7.86 -17.39
CA THR A 258 -4.33 -7.13 -17.98
C THR A 258 -5.59 -7.28 -17.13
N GLU A 259 -5.82 -8.45 -16.56
CA GLU A 259 -6.96 -8.74 -15.69
C GLU A 259 -6.96 -7.90 -14.40
N LEU A 260 -5.80 -7.49 -13.90
CA LEU A 260 -5.69 -6.53 -12.80
C LEU A 260 -6.28 -5.17 -13.19
N VAL A 261 -5.84 -4.66 -14.34
CA VAL A 261 -6.29 -3.36 -14.85
C VAL A 261 -7.79 -3.40 -15.17
N GLU A 262 -8.26 -4.49 -15.79
CA GLU A 262 -9.67 -4.67 -16.14
C GLU A 262 -10.58 -4.78 -14.92
N GLY A 263 -10.18 -5.56 -13.93
CA GLY A 263 -10.92 -5.71 -12.68
C GLY A 263 -11.08 -4.38 -11.94
N ILE A 264 -9.99 -3.63 -11.79
CA ILE A 264 -10.04 -2.30 -11.14
C ILE A 264 -10.84 -1.32 -11.99
N ALA A 265 -10.65 -1.28 -13.32
CA ALA A 265 -11.39 -0.37 -14.19
C ALA A 265 -12.90 -0.65 -14.20
N SER A 266 -13.30 -1.91 -14.22
CA SER A 266 -14.71 -2.33 -14.13
C SER A 266 -15.34 -1.91 -12.81
N PHE A 267 -14.60 -2.04 -11.71
CA PHE A 267 -15.08 -1.60 -10.39
C PHE A 267 -15.24 -0.08 -10.30
N ILE A 268 -14.33 0.70 -10.89
CA ILE A 268 -14.35 2.18 -10.84
C ILE A 268 -15.52 2.75 -11.63
N LYS A 269 -15.82 2.20 -12.79
CA LYS A 269 -16.97 2.59 -13.64
C LYS A 269 -18.30 2.19 -13.00
#